data_c23c429159a4355cae8dcb7660425d89
#
_entry.id   c23c429159a4355cae8dcb7660425d89
#
_cell.length_a   1.000
_cell.length_b   1.000
_cell.length_c   1.000
_cell.angle_alpha   90.00
_cell.angle_beta   90.00
_cell.angle_gamma   90.00
#
_symmetry.space_group_name_H-M   'P 1'
#
loop_
_entity.id
_entity.type
_entity.pdbx_description
1 polymer ?
#
loop_
_entity_poly.entity_id
_entity_poly.type
_entity_poly.pdbx_seq_one_letter_code
_entity_poly.pdbx_strand_id
1 'polypeptide(L)'
;MKAIIVGGGIGGLTTALMLRARGIDCELFEQADAIRELGVGINTLPHAIRELAQLGLLDRLDEVAIRTYELFYLTRRGQEVWHETRGVEAGHDVPQFSIHRGRLQSVIHQAVMQRLGPDKVHTGCRLGAFTQDEGGVTAYFFDRSGAHVHTVRGDVLIGADGIHSKVRQTLFPNEGAPCWNGLMLWRGATDWPVFLTGRLMIIAGGLNAKAVIYPIAEGSSPATRLTNWAVLVRIGDANTTPPRREDWSRLGKADELMPHVNGFSIPQVDFAAMVRATPEFWEYPCCDRDPLPYWSSGRVTLLGDAAHPMYPVGSNGASQAILDARALADALARSEHPRQALMAYEQKRLPMTADIVASNRRGGPEGVIDAVEQLAPQGFTDINTILNYEAREAIVRGYASRAGFAARMVTRQAS
;
A
#
# COMPACT_ATOMS: atom_id res chain seq x y z
N MET A 1 -6.69 -14.75 -25.36
CA MET A 1 -6.62 -15.04 -23.91
C MET A 1 -7.61 -14.14 -23.19
N LYS A 2 -8.39 -14.69 -22.25
CA LYS A 2 -9.34 -13.97 -21.38
C LYS A 2 -8.98 -14.17 -19.92
N ALA A 3 -8.79 -13.08 -19.17
CA ALA A 3 -8.49 -13.09 -17.75
C ALA A 3 -9.75 -12.76 -16.90
N ILE A 4 -9.94 -13.47 -15.79
CA ILE A 4 -10.94 -13.16 -14.77
C ILE A 4 -10.20 -12.52 -13.60
N ILE A 5 -10.54 -11.27 -13.24
CA ILE A 5 -9.93 -10.53 -12.14
C ILE A 5 -10.91 -10.48 -10.98
N VAL A 6 -10.52 -10.96 -9.81
CA VAL A 6 -11.32 -10.94 -8.59
C VAL A 6 -10.78 -9.85 -7.67
N GLY A 7 -11.57 -8.79 -7.45
CA GLY A 7 -11.25 -7.64 -6.62
C GLY A 7 -11.02 -6.35 -7.40
N GLY A 8 -11.79 -5.31 -7.07
CA GLY A 8 -11.76 -3.95 -7.66
C GLY A 8 -10.86 -2.96 -6.90
N GLY A 9 -9.88 -3.46 -6.15
CA GLY A 9 -8.86 -2.64 -5.50
C GLY A 9 -7.84 -2.06 -6.48
N ILE A 10 -6.88 -1.28 -5.97
CA ILE A 10 -5.80 -0.67 -6.77
C ILE A 10 -5.09 -1.71 -7.65
N GLY A 11 -4.74 -2.88 -7.08
CA GLY A 11 -4.07 -3.96 -7.81
C GLY A 11 -4.91 -4.52 -8.95
N GLY A 12 -6.18 -4.89 -8.68
CA GLY A 12 -7.07 -5.46 -9.69
C GLY A 12 -7.41 -4.50 -10.82
N LEU A 13 -7.74 -3.24 -10.50
CA LEU A 13 -8.00 -2.19 -11.49
C LEU A 13 -6.76 -1.90 -12.36
N THR A 14 -5.57 -1.82 -11.73
CA THR A 14 -4.31 -1.62 -12.48
C THR A 14 -4.03 -2.82 -13.37
N THR A 15 -4.30 -4.04 -12.89
CA THR A 15 -4.16 -5.27 -13.70
C THR A 15 -5.05 -5.22 -14.93
N ALA A 16 -6.31 -4.80 -14.80
CA ALA A 16 -7.23 -4.66 -15.94
C ALA A 16 -6.68 -3.69 -17.00
N LEU A 17 -6.15 -2.52 -16.59
CA LEU A 17 -5.52 -1.57 -17.51
C LEU A 17 -4.26 -2.14 -18.18
N MET A 18 -3.40 -2.82 -17.42
CA MET A 18 -2.15 -3.39 -17.93
C MET A 18 -2.41 -4.52 -18.93
N LEU A 19 -3.42 -5.37 -18.69
CA LEU A 19 -3.84 -6.43 -19.60
C LEU A 19 -4.43 -5.83 -20.89
N ARG A 20 -5.33 -4.86 -20.75
CA ARG A 20 -5.92 -4.15 -21.89
C ARG A 20 -4.87 -3.50 -22.77
N ALA A 21 -3.87 -2.85 -22.18
CA ALA A 21 -2.77 -2.22 -22.92
C ALA A 21 -1.92 -3.23 -23.72
N ARG A 22 -2.03 -4.53 -23.42
CA ARG A 22 -1.37 -5.64 -24.12
C ARG A 22 -2.31 -6.46 -25.01
N GLY A 23 -3.56 -5.98 -25.22
CA GLY A 23 -4.55 -6.67 -26.04
C GLY A 23 -5.13 -7.94 -25.42
N ILE A 24 -4.96 -8.13 -24.11
CA ILE A 24 -5.53 -9.27 -23.37
C ILE A 24 -6.91 -8.86 -22.86
N ASP A 25 -7.95 -9.63 -23.22
CA ASP A 25 -9.32 -9.40 -22.73
C ASP A 25 -9.43 -9.78 -21.26
N CYS A 26 -10.20 -8.99 -20.49
CA CYS A 26 -10.43 -9.28 -19.08
C CYS A 26 -11.79 -8.77 -18.61
N GLU A 27 -12.29 -9.43 -17.56
CA GLU A 27 -13.47 -9.00 -16.80
C GLU A 27 -13.11 -8.91 -15.32
N LEU A 28 -13.57 -7.86 -14.65
CA LEU A 28 -13.29 -7.58 -13.24
C LEU A 28 -14.56 -7.73 -12.40
N PHE A 29 -14.45 -8.44 -11.28
CA PHE A 29 -15.53 -8.73 -10.35
C PHE A 29 -15.18 -8.19 -8.96
N GLU A 30 -16.02 -7.29 -8.43
CA GLU A 30 -15.87 -6.66 -7.11
C GLU A 30 -17.06 -7.01 -6.23
N GLN A 31 -16.78 -7.41 -4.98
CA GLN A 31 -17.82 -7.79 -4.02
C GLN A 31 -18.65 -6.62 -3.50
N ALA A 32 -18.09 -5.41 -3.45
CA ALA A 32 -18.82 -4.20 -3.07
C ALA A 32 -19.81 -3.80 -4.16
N ASP A 33 -20.96 -3.25 -3.78
CA ASP A 33 -22.00 -2.81 -4.73
C ASP A 33 -21.52 -1.63 -5.60
N ALA A 34 -20.51 -0.90 -5.14
CA ALA A 34 -19.86 0.18 -5.89
C ALA A 34 -18.41 0.34 -5.45
N ILE A 35 -17.54 0.71 -6.38
CA ILE A 35 -16.17 1.15 -6.10
C ILE A 35 -16.24 2.60 -5.66
N ARG A 36 -16.07 2.86 -4.35
CA ARG A 36 -16.21 4.19 -3.74
C ARG A 36 -14.87 4.69 -3.23
N GLU A 37 -14.75 6.01 -3.13
CA GLU A 37 -13.59 6.68 -2.51
C GLU A 37 -13.60 6.45 -0.99
N LEU A 38 -12.99 5.37 -0.55
CA LEU A 38 -12.86 5.00 0.86
C LEU A 38 -11.41 5.11 1.33
N GLY A 39 -11.28 5.37 2.61
CA GLY A 39 -9.98 5.42 3.30
C GLY A 39 -9.46 6.82 3.48
N VAL A 40 -8.18 6.91 3.76
CA VAL A 40 -7.43 8.13 4.02
C VAL A 40 -6.16 8.16 3.14
N GLY A 41 -5.09 8.76 3.60
CA GLY A 41 -3.88 8.93 2.82
C GLY A 41 -3.13 7.63 2.49
N ILE A 42 -2.48 7.63 1.35
CA ILE A 42 -1.52 6.62 0.91
C ILE A 42 -0.37 7.32 0.18
N ASN A 43 0.82 6.76 0.24
CA ASN A 43 1.95 7.18 -0.57
C ASN A 43 2.17 6.19 -1.71
N THR A 44 2.37 6.70 -2.92
CA THR A 44 2.73 5.93 -4.10
C THR A 44 4.13 6.30 -4.54
N LEU A 45 5.02 5.31 -4.50
CA LEU A 45 6.45 5.50 -4.72
C LEU A 45 6.79 5.63 -6.22
N PRO A 46 7.93 6.24 -6.58
CA PRO A 46 8.27 6.57 -7.98
C PRO A 46 8.21 5.38 -8.92
N HIS A 47 8.64 4.18 -8.51
CA HIS A 47 8.60 2.98 -9.36
C HIS A 47 7.17 2.57 -9.73
N ALA A 48 6.18 2.75 -8.84
CA ALA A 48 4.77 2.51 -9.15
C ALA A 48 4.16 3.64 -9.99
N ILE A 49 4.52 4.90 -9.70
CA ILE A 49 4.07 6.05 -10.50
C ILE A 49 4.56 5.95 -11.93
N ARG A 50 5.77 5.46 -12.18
CA ARG A 50 6.28 5.20 -13.54
C ARG A 50 5.36 4.27 -14.32
N GLU A 51 4.85 3.23 -13.68
CA GLU A 51 3.91 2.30 -14.32
C GLU A 51 2.56 2.95 -14.63
N LEU A 52 2.04 3.77 -13.72
CA LEU A 52 0.81 4.53 -13.94
C LEU A 52 0.99 5.63 -14.99
N ALA A 53 2.16 6.27 -15.06
CA ALA A 53 2.52 7.24 -16.08
C ALA A 53 2.55 6.61 -17.49
N GLN A 54 3.09 5.38 -17.63
CA GLN A 54 3.04 4.62 -18.89
C GLN A 54 1.61 4.29 -19.33
N LEU A 55 0.68 4.21 -18.38
CA LEU A 55 -0.76 4.11 -18.67
C LEU A 55 -1.41 5.47 -18.97
N GLY A 56 -0.65 6.58 -19.01
CA GLY A 56 -1.16 7.92 -19.27
C GLY A 56 -2.03 8.49 -18.14
N LEU A 57 -1.73 8.13 -16.89
CA LEU A 57 -2.50 8.58 -15.72
C LEU A 57 -1.81 9.69 -14.92
N LEU A 58 -0.58 10.10 -15.31
CA LEU A 58 0.23 11.02 -14.51
C LEU A 58 -0.46 12.37 -14.28
N ASP A 59 -0.96 13.00 -15.35
CA ASP A 59 -1.61 14.31 -15.27
C ASP A 59 -2.84 14.29 -14.35
N ARG A 60 -3.64 13.24 -14.44
CA ARG A 60 -4.82 13.07 -13.59
C ARG A 60 -4.47 12.81 -12.12
N LEU A 61 -3.34 12.18 -11.85
CA LEU A 61 -2.83 12.01 -10.48
C LEU A 61 -2.32 13.35 -9.93
N ASP A 62 -1.67 14.16 -10.76
CA ASP A 62 -1.22 15.51 -10.38
C ASP A 62 -2.37 16.44 -9.97
N GLU A 63 -3.55 16.29 -10.59
CA GLU A 63 -4.73 17.09 -10.27
C GLU A 63 -5.30 16.80 -8.87
N VAL A 64 -5.06 15.60 -8.32
CA VAL A 64 -5.76 15.11 -7.11
C VAL A 64 -4.82 14.73 -5.96
N ALA A 65 -3.51 14.83 -6.17
CA ALA A 65 -2.48 14.40 -5.23
C ALA A 65 -1.52 15.53 -4.87
N ILE A 66 -0.71 15.31 -3.85
CA ILE A 66 0.42 16.16 -3.51
C ILE A 66 1.71 15.46 -3.95
N ARG A 67 2.55 16.13 -4.77
CA ARG A 67 3.91 15.67 -5.07
C ARG A 67 4.75 15.77 -3.81
N THR A 68 5.12 14.62 -3.24
CA THR A 68 5.93 14.57 -2.02
C THR A 68 7.34 15.06 -2.35
N TYR A 69 7.76 16.12 -1.67
CA TYR A 69 9.07 16.76 -1.86
C TYR A 69 10.14 16.17 -0.93
N GLU A 70 9.78 15.93 0.35
CA GLU A 70 10.74 15.54 1.39
C GLU A 70 10.09 14.64 2.44
N LEU A 71 10.94 13.91 3.15
CA LEU A 71 10.55 13.02 4.24
C LEU A 71 11.49 13.22 5.42
N PHE A 72 10.88 13.43 6.60
CA PHE A 72 11.58 13.50 7.88
C PHE A 72 11.31 12.25 8.70
N TYR A 73 12.37 11.66 9.22
CA TYR A 73 12.32 10.66 10.28
C TYR A 73 12.72 11.32 11.60
N LEU A 74 11.85 11.32 12.57
CA LEU A 74 12.02 11.96 13.87
C LEU A 74 11.93 10.91 14.98
N THR A 75 12.64 11.16 16.07
CA THR A 75 12.32 10.46 17.34
C THR A 75 10.93 10.85 17.82
N ARG A 76 10.36 10.12 18.78
CA ARG A 76 9.10 10.50 19.45
C ARG A 76 9.19 11.88 20.14
N ARG A 77 10.39 12.36 20.43
CA ARG A 77 10.67 13.68 21.02
C ARG A 77 10.86 14.78 19.96
N GLY A 78 10.71 14.44 18.67
CA GLY A 78 10.80 15.38 17.55
C GLY A 78 12.21 15.74 17.12
N GLN A 79 13.23 15.01 17.59
CA GLN A 79 14.60 15.21 17.12
C GLN A 79 14.80 14.51 15.77
N GLU A 80 15.44 15.21 14.84
CA GLU A 80 15.68 14.69 13.50
C GLU A 80 16.69 13.55 13.52
N VAL A 81 16.30 12.41 12.94
CA VAL A 81 17.13 11.22 12.76
C VAL A 81 17.66 11.14 11.34
N TRP A 82 16.77 11.41 10.37
CA TRP A 82 17.09 11.38 8.96
C TRP A 82 16.17 12.30 8.18
N HIS A 83 16.70 12.94 7.16
CA HIS A 83 15.95 13.77 6.24
C HIS A 83 16.41 13.48 4.81
N GLU A 84 15.47 13.36 3.89
CA GLU A 84 15.77 13.13 2.48
C GLU A 84 14.72 13.74 1.57
N THR A 85 15.12 14.14 0.37
CA THR A 85 14.22 14.51 -0.71
C THR A 85 13.54 13.29 -1.33
N ARG A 86 12.41 13.50 -2.00
CA ARG A 86 11.58 12.45 -2.60
C ARG A 86 11.24 12.78 -4.06
N GLY A 87 10.83 11.75 -4.80
CA GLY A 87 10.37 11.92 -6.19
C GLY A 87 11.44 12.51 -7.10
N VAL A 88 11.06 13.51 -7.86
CA VAL A 88 11.94 14.16 -8.85
C VAL A 88 13.16 14.80 -8.18
N GLU A 89 12.96 15.40 -7.01
CA GLU A 89 14.03 16.05 -6.25
C GLU A 89 15.06 15.07 -5.69
N ALA A 90 14.69 13.78 -5.55
CA ALA A 90 15.61 12.69 -5.23
C ALA A 90 16.28 12.06 -6.46
N GLY A 91 16.06 12.63 -7.67
CA GLY A 91 16.65 12.15 -8.91
C GLY A 91 15.84 11.08 -9.66
N HIS A 92 14.55 10.88 -9.31
CA HIS A 92 13.66 10.06 -10.10
C HIS A 92 13.12 10.82 -11.30
N ASP A 93 12.75 10.09 -12.37
CA ASP A 93 12.13 10.62 -13.60
C ASP A 93 10.64 10.94 -13.44
N VAL A 94 10.04 10.53 -12.33
CA VAL A 94 8.63 10.75 -11.98
C VAL A 94 8.49 11.16 -10.52
N PRO A 95 7.40 11.85 -10.16
CA PRO A 95 7.16 12.22 -8.76
C PRO A 95 6.87 11.00 -7.87
N GLN A 96 6.97 11.21 -6.55
CA GLN A 96 6.26 10.44 -5.54
C GLN A 96 5.00 11.20 -5.20
N PHE A 97 3.87 10.50 -5.01
CA PHE A 97 2.62 11.13 -4.59
C PHE A 97 2.19 10.70 -3.19
N SER A 98 1.80 11.69 -2.41
CA SER A 98 0.91 11.53 -1.26
C SER A 98 -0.52 11.83 -1.73
N ILE A 99 -1.44 10.88 -1.60
CA ILE A 99 -2.76 10.97 -2.21
C ILE A 99 -3.82 10.33 -1.32
N HIS A 100 -5.05 10.80 -1.39
CA HIS A 100 -6.19 10.10 -0.81
C HIS A 100 -6.39 8.76 -1.54
N ARG A 101 -6.40 7.64 -0.80
CA ARG A 101 -6.46 6.28 -1.36
C ARG A 101 -7.64 6.08 -2.31
N GLY A 102 -8.81 6.60 -1.91
CA GLY A 102 -10.02 6.54 -2.74
C GLY A 102 -9.86 7.32 -4.04
N ARG A 103 -9.20 8.50 -4.03
CA ARG A 103 -8.94 9.27 -5.27
C ARG A 103 -8.00 8.55 -6.20
N LEU A 104 -6.93 7.90 -5.69
CA LEU A 104 -6.07 7.05 -6.51
C LEU A 104 -6.88 5.93 -7.17
N GLN A 105 -7.70 5.23 -6.40
CA GLN A 105 -8.57 4.17 -6.90
C GLN A 105 -9.57 4.71 -7.94
N SER A 106 -10.16 5.89 -7.70
CA SER A 106 -11.11 6.55 -8.62
C SER A 106 -10.47 6.90 -9.96
N VAL A 107 -9.25 7.48 -9.97
CA VAL A 107 -8.50 7.78 -11.20
C VAL A 107 -8.27 6.51 -12.02
N ILE A 108 -7.83 5.43 -11.38
CA ILE A 108 -7.58 4.15 -12.06
C ILE A 108 -8.92 3.54 -12.55
N HIS A 109 -9.96 3.53 -11.71
CA HIS A 109 -11.28 3.01 -12.06
C HIS A 109 -11.90 3.73 -13.25
N GLN A 110 -11.87 5.07 -13.27
CA GLN A 110 -12.37 5.85 -14.41
C GLN A 110 -11.63 5.50 -15.71
N ALA A 111 -10.31 5.28 -15.65
CA ALA A 111 -9.55 4.83 -16.81
C ALA A 111 -9.94 3.40 -17.25
N VAL A 112 -10.25 2.50 -16.31
CA VAL A 112 -10.79 1.17 -16.59
C VAL A 112 -12.13 1.28 -17.32
N MET A 113 -13.07 2.07 -16.79
CA MET A 113 -14.40 2.27 -17.39
C MET A 113 -14.30 2.87 -18.82
N GLN A 114 -13.38 3.80 -19.02
CA GLN A 114 -13.15 4.42 -20.35
C GLN A 114 -12.54 3.46 -21.38
N ARG A 115 -11.63 2.57 -20.96
CA ARG A 115 -10.83 1.75 -21.89
C ARG A 115 -11.35 0.34 -22.09
N LEU A 116 -12.01 -0.22 -21.08
CA LEU A 116 -12.60 -1.56 -21.14
C LEU A 116 -14.12 -1.52 -21.39
N GLY A 117 -14.78 -0.47 -20.94
CA GLY A 117 -16.24 -0.33 -20.95
C GLY A 117 -16.90 -0.84 -19.65
N PRO A 118 -18.13 -0.37 -19.36
CA PRO A 118 -18.88 -0.73 -18.16
C PRO A 118 -19.21 -2.22 -18.10
N ASP A 119 -19.42 -2.88 -19.23
CA ASP A 119 -19.79 -4.29 -19.30
C ASP A 119 -18.67 -5.25 -18.87
N LYS A 120 -17.47 -4.73 -18.63
CA LYS A 120 -16.30 -5.50 -18.16
C LYS A 120 -16.02 -5.35 -16.66
N VAL A 121 -16.81 -4.55 -15.95
CA VAL A 121 -16.66 -4.29 -14.51
C VAL A 121 -17.97 -4.61 -13.79
N HIS A 122 -17.95 -5.68 -13.01
CA HIS A 122 -19.12 -6.22 -12.33
C HIS A 122 -18.99 -5.98 -10.82
N THR A 123 -19.85 -5.14 -10.25
CA THR A 123 -19.92 -4.88 -8.81
C THR A 123 -21.03 -5.70 -8.14
N GLY A 124 -21.03 -5.82 -6.82
CA GLY A 124 -21.95 -6.70 -6.09
C GLY A 124 -21.70 -8.19 -6.31
N CYS A 125 -20.50 -8.56 -6.80
CA CYS A 125 -20.18 -9.90 -7.26
C CYS A 125 -19.05 -10.50 -6.41
N ARG A 126 -19.39 -11.27 -5.37
CA ARG A 126 -18.46 -11.96 -4.49
C ARG A 126 -18.10 -13.33 -5.05
N LEU A 127 -16.81 -13.62 -5.19
CA LEU A 127 -16.36 -14.97 -5.57
C LEU A 127 -16.77 -15.99 -4.50
N GLY A 128 -17.50 -17.02 -4.88
CA GLY A 128 -17.88 -18.15 -4.01
C GLY A 128 -16.92 -19.32 -4.19
N ALA A 129 -16.68 -19.72 -5.45
CA ALA A 129 -15.83 -20.85 -5.81
C ALA A 129 -15.25 -20.67 -7.22
N PHE A 130 -14.25 -21.47 -7.53
CA PHE A 130 -13.77 -21.67 -8.90
C PHE A 130 -13.35 -23.13 -9.12
N THR A 131 -13.38 -23.55 -10.37
CA THR A 131 -12.86 -24.82 -10.85
C THR A 131 -11.96 -24.59 -12.04
N GLN A 132 -10.99 -25.46 -12.30
CA GLN A 132 -10.12 -25.39 -13.47
C GLN A 132 -9.91 -26.76 -14.11
N ASP A 133 -9.68 -26.72 -15.42
CA ASP A 133 -9.36 -27.89 -16.25
C ASP A 133 -8.26 -27.55 -17.28
N GLU A 134 -8.01 -28.44 -18.22
CA GLU A 134 -7.01 -28.21 -19.28
C GLU A 134 -7.36 -27.00 -20.17
N GLY A 135 -8.66 -26.72 -20.39
CA GLY A 135 -9.12 -25.66 -21.28
C GLY A 135 -9.32 -24.31 -20.64
N GLY A 136 -9.32 -24.19 -19.29
CA GLY A 136 -9.59 -22.91 -18.63
C GLY A 136 -9.91 -22.98 -17.15
N VAL A 137 -10.37 -21.85 -16.61
CA VAL A 137 -10.87 -21.71 -15.25
C VAL A 137 -12.30 -21.16 -15.29
N THR A 138 -13.18 -21.71 -14.47
CA THR A 138 -14.57 -21.27 -14.31
C THR A 138 -14.76 -20.71 -12.91
N ALA A 139 -15.22 -19.47 -12.79
CA ALA A 139 -15.49 -18.78 -11.54
C ALA A 139 -16.99 -18.59 -11.33
N TYR A 140 -17.46 -18.77 -10.09
CA TYR A 140 -18.85 -18.66 -9.67
C TYR A 140 -19.00 -17.50 -8.70
N PHE A 141 -19.83 -16.52 -9.05
CA PHE A 141 -20.05 -15.31 -8.28
C PHE A 141 -21.45 -15.26 -7.69
N PHE A 142 -21.55 -14.70 -6.50
CA PHE A 142 -22.77 -14.59 -5.70
C PHE A 142 -22.93 -13.15 -5.20
N ASP A 143 -24.17 -12.72 -5.06
CA ASP A 143 -24.48 -11.44 -4.43
C ASP A 143 -24.38 -11.51 -2.89
N ARG A 144 -24.73 -10.43 -2.21
CA ARG A 144 -24.74 -10.37 -0.74
C ARG A 144 -25.78 -11.27 -0.09
N SER A 145 -26.88 -11.59 -0.77
CA SER A 145 -27.90 -12.53 -0.29
C SER A 145 -27.47 -13.99 -0.38
N GLY A 146 -26.39 -14.26 -1.12
CA GLY A 146 -25.91 -15.59 -1.45
C GLY A 146 -26.55 -16.16 -2.71
N ALA A 147 -27.32 -15.36 -3.47
CA ALA A 147 -27.84 -15.79 -4.75
C ALA A 147 -26.74 -15.80 -5.81
N HIS A 148 -26.74 -16.85 -6.66
CA HIS A 148 -25.81 -16.93 -7.78
C HIS A 148 -26.14 -15.87 -8.83
N VAL A 149 -25.14 -15.07 -9.23
CA VAL A 149 -25.32 -13.96 -10.19
C VAL A 149 -24.54 -14.14 -11.49
N HIS A 150 -23.32 -14.72 -11.43
CA HIS A 150 -22.52 -14.94 -12.63
C HIS A 150 -21.76 -16.28 -12.58
N THR A 151 -21.68 -16.95 -13.73
CA THR A 151 -20.68 -17.99 -14.01
C THR A 151 -19.85 -17.54 -15.19
N VAL A 152 -18.53 -17.43 -15.01
CA VAL A 152 -17.62 -16.89 -16.02
C VAL A 152 -16.49 -17.86 -16.26
N ARG A 153 -16.21 -18.13 -17.55
CA ARG A 153 -15.07 -18.94 -17.98
C ARG A 153 -13.99 -18.04 -18.61
N GLY A 154 -12.74 -18.29 -18.27
CA GLY A 154 -11.57 -17.62 -18.81
C GLY A 154 -10.37 -18.55 -18.90
N ASP A 155 -9.26 -18.03 -19.42
CA ASP A 155 -7.99 -18.76 -19.52
C ASP A 155 -7.20 -18.74 -18.22
N VAL A 156 -7.32 -17.64 -17.44
CA VAL A 156 -6.67 -17.44 -16.15
C VAL A 156 -7.60 -16.74 -15.15
N LEU A 157 -7.41 -16.99 -13.86
CA LEU A 157 -8.05 -16.28 -12.76
C LEU A 157 -7.00 -15.61 -11.88
N ILE A 158 -7.19 -14.32 -11.60
CA ILE A 158 -6.29 -13.48 -10.84
C ILE A 158 -7.00 -13.04 -9.56
N GLY A 159 -6.55 -13.54 -8.41
CA GLY A 159 -7.01 -13.14 -7.09
C GLY A 159 -6.32 -11.85 -6.65
N ALA A 160 -7.03 -10.72 -6.73
CA ALA A 160 -6.64 -9.40 -6.26
C ALA A 160 -7.61 -8.90 -5.16
N ASP A 161 -8.17 -9.84 -4.39
CA ASP A 161 -9.27 -9.69 -3.45
C ASP A 161 -8.83 -9.43 -2.00
N GLY A 162 -7.59 -8.91 -1.84
CA GLY A 162 -7.09 -8.35 -0.59
C GLY A 162 -6.66 -9.39 0.45
N ILE A 163 -6.36 -8.94 1.67
CA ILE A 163 -5.82 -9.78 2.77
C ILE A 163 -6.76 -10.93 3.16
N HIS A 164 -8.06 -10.77 2.96
CA HIS A 164 -9.09 -11.80 3.19
C HIS A 164 -9.45 -12.58 1.92
N SER A 165 -8.54 -12.67 0.96
CA SER A 165 -8.72 -13.29 -0.34
C SER A 165 -9.40 -14.65 -0.29
N LYS A 166 -10.51 -14.79 -1.02
CA LYS A 166 -11.18 -16.07 -1.22
C LYS A 166 -10.36 -16.99 -2.13
N VAL A 167 -9.65 -16.41 -3.10
CA VAL A 167 -8.76 -17.18 -3.98
C VAL A 167 -7.63 -17.78 -3.15
N ARG A 168 -6.94 -16.99 -2.30
CA ARG A 168 -5.90 -17.46 -1.38
C ARG A 168 -6.42 -18.55 -0.45
N GLN A 169 -7.57 -18.33 0.18
CA GLN A 169 -8.19 -19.32 1.06
C GLN A 169 -8.47 -20.66 0.35
N THR A 170 -8.83 -20.61 -0.94
CA THR A 170 -9.07 -21.82 -1.73
C THR A 170 -7.78 -22.54 -2.07
N LEU A 171 -6.69 -21.81 -2.38
CA LEU A 171 -5.38 -22.38 -2.65
C LEU A 171 -4.68 -22.90 -1.37
N PHE A 172 -4.91 -22.24 -0.23
CA PHE A 172 -4.26 -22.53 1.06
C PHE A 172 -5.30 -22.66 2.19
N PRO A 173 -6.14 -23.71 2.19
CA PRO A 173 -7.25 -23.83 3.13
C PRO A 173 -6.82 -23.97 4.60
N ASN A 174 -5.58 -24.35 4.85
CA ASN A 174 -5.02 -24.56 6.20
C ASN A 174 -4.11 -23.41 6.68
N GLU A 175 -4.07 -22.27 5.96
CA GLU A 175 -3.19 -21.16 6.34
C GLU A 175 -3.59 -20.46 7.64
N GLY A 176 -4.88 -20.45 7.94
CA GLY A 176 -5.40 -19.75 9.13
C GLY A 176 -5.71 -18.26 8.91
N ALA A 177 -5.82 -17.54 10.03
CA ALA A 177 -6.13 -16.10 10.05
C ALA A 177 -4.89 -15.25 9.69
N PRO A 178 -5.06 -13.98 9.32
CA PRO A 178 -3.95 -13.03 9.25
C PRO A 178 -3.15 -12.94 10.55
N CYS A 179 -1.85 -12.68 10.42
CA CYS A 179 -0.93 -12.55 11.54
C CYS A 179 -1.03 -11.16 12.16
N TRP A 180 -1.38 -11.09 13.46
CA TRP A 180 -1.30 -9.86 14.23
C TRP A 180 -0.09 -9.89 15.15
N ASN A 181 0.71 -8.85 15.14
CA ASN A 181 1.93 -8.74 15.95
C ASN A 181 1.83 -7.62 17.00
N GLY A 182 0.65 -7.50 17.60
CA GLY A 182 0.41 -6.55 18.68
C GLY A 182 0.20 -5.10 18.27
N LEU A 183 0.18 -4.78 16.98
CA LEU A 183 0.06 -3.40 16.48
C LEU A 183 -1.40 -3.00 16.23
N MET A 184 -1.83 -1.89 16.83
CA MET A 184 -3.06 -1.18 16.47
C MET A 184 -2.74 0.04 15.61
N LEU A 185 -3.61 0.30 14.65
CA LEU A 185 -3.54 1.46 13.77
C LEU A 185 -4.79 2.31 13.92
N TRP A 186 -4.59 3.59 14.19
CA TRP A 186 -5.59 4.65 14.07
C TRP A 186 -5.19 5.58 12.94
N ARG A 187 -6.14 6.02 12.14
CA ARG A 187 -5.85 6.89 11.01
C ARG A 187 -7.02 7.79 10.65
N GLY A 188 -6.74 9.03 10.31
CA GLY A 188 -7.71 10.02 9.90
C GLY A 188 -7.12 11.02 8.93
N ALA A 189 -7.97 11.93 8.46
CA ALA A 189 -7.55 13.10 7.68
C ALA A 189 -8.42 14.29 8.05
N THR A 190 -7.81 15.46 8.10
CA THR A 190 -8.52 16.73 8.38
C THR A 190 -7.91 17.85 7.55
N ASP A 191 -8.70 18.88 7.30
CA ASP A 191 -8.19 20.11 6.70
C ASP A 191 -7.33 20.84 7.76
N TRP A 192 -6.05 21.05 7.44
CA TRP A 192 -5.07 21.54 8.40
C TRP A 192 -4.23 22.67 7.78
N PRO A 193 -3.82 23.68 8.56
CA PRO A 193 -2.91 24.70 8.08
C PRO A 193 -1.66 24.14 7.44
N VAL A 194 -1.22 24.71 6.34
CA VAL A 194 0.04 24.34 5.68
C VAL A 194 1.19 24.54 6.66
N PHE A 195 2.01 23.51 6.82
CA PHE A 195 3.22 23.56 7.62
C PHE A 195 4.44 23.20 6.76
N LEU A 196 5.58 23.83 7.06
CA LEU A 196 6.82 23.73 6.27
C LEU A 196 6.53 23.95 4.77
N THR A 197 6.95 23.03 3.90
CA THR A 197 6.74 23.14 2.45
C THR A 197 5.32 22.80 1.98
N GLY A 198 4.48 22.23 2.84
CA GLY A 198 3.16 21.69 2.46
C GLY A 198 3.24 20.47 1.53
N ARG A 199 4.45 19.92 1.31
CA ARG A 199 4.74 18.80 0.39
C ARG A 199 5.63 17.75 1.06
N LEU A 200 5.53 17.63 2.36
CA LEU A 200 6.42 16.80 3.16
C LEU A 200 5.67 15.65 3.84
N MET A 201 6.43 14.66 4.25
CA MET A 201 5.97 13.58 5.11
C MET A 201 6.82 13.56 6.39
N ILE A 202 6.17 13.43 7.53
CA ILE A 202 6.83 13.21 8.83
C ILE A 202 6.52 11.81 9.31
N ILE A 203 7.53 11.08 9.75
CA ILE A 203 7.43 9.84 10.51
C ILE A 203 8.14 10.07 11.85
N ALA A 204 7.41 10.05 12.93
CA ALA A 204 7.93 10.27 14.28
C ALA A 204 7.75 9.01 15.13
N GLY A 205 8.82 8.54 15.79
CA GLY A 205 8.86 7.30 16.57
C GLY A 205 9.01 6.04 15.72
N GLY A 206 9.37 4.95 16.38
CA GLY A 206 9.70 3.68 15.77
C GLY A 206 8.57 2.65 15.79
N LEU A 207 8.92 1.36 15.71
CA LEU A 207 8.00 0.24 15.53
C LEU A 207 6.99 0.07 16.69
N ASN A 208 7.35 0.46 17.91
CA ASN A 208 6.48 0.29 19.07
C ASN A 208 5.44 1.41 19.24
N ALA A 209 5.76 2.62 18.77
CA ALA A 209 4.81 3.72 18.72
C ALA A 209 5.28 4.73 17.66
N LYS A 210 4.43 4.96 16.67
CA LYS A 210 4.75 5.75 15.49
C LYS A 210 3.59 6.66 15.10
N ALA A 211 3.90 7.91 14.79
CA ALA A 211 3.00 8.85 14.13
C ALA A 211 3.51 9.13 12.70
N VAL A 212 2.59 9.18 11.75
CA VAL A 212 2.87 9.48 10.34
C VAL A 212 1.94 10.59 9.87
N ILE A 213 2.49 11.69 9.34
CA ILE A 213 1.71 12.88 8.99
C ILE A 213 2.16 13.36 7.60
N TYR A 214 1.20 13.58 6.70
CA TYR A 214 1.48 14.14 5.37
C TYR A 214 0.22 14.68 4.69
N PRO A 215 0.31 15.77 3.91
CA PRO A 215 -0.79 16.28 3.11
C PRO A 215 -1.10 15.32 1.95
N ILE A 216 -2.38 15.17 1.61
CA ILE A 216 -2.87 14.21 0.58
C ILE A 216 -3.70 14.86 -0.51
N ALA A 217 -4.06 16.11 -0.34
CA ALA A 217 -4.76 16.93 -1.33
C ALA A 217 -4.70 18.41 -0.94
N GLU A 218 -5.08 19.27 -1.87
CA GLU A 218 -5.39 20.67 -1.56
C GLU A 218 -6.51 20.75 -0.49
N GLY A 219 -6.43 21.74 0.37
CA GLY A 219 -7.41 21.98 1.42
C GLY A 219 -8.60 22.82 0.97
N SER A 220 -9.42 23.24 1.93
CA SER A 220 -10.57 24.13 1.70
C SER A 220 -10.15 25.56 1.33
N SER A 221 -8.89 25.91 1.56
CA SER A 221 -8.29 27.20 1.19
C SER A 221 -6.83 27.04 0.75
N PRO A 222 -6.22 28.04 0.10
CA PRO A 222 -4.80 28.01 -0.25
C PRO A 222 -3.87 27.88 0.97
N ALA A 223 -4.32 28.26 2.16
CA ALA A 223 -3.55 28.17 3.40
C ALA A 223 -3.68 26.81 4.10
N THR A 224 -4.48 25.89 3.57
CA THR A 224 -4.72 24.57 4.18
C THR A 224 -4.42 23.44 3.21
N ARG A 225 -4.25 22.24 3.77
CA ARG A 225 -4.15 20.96 3.04
C ARG A 225 -5.01 19.92 3.73
N LEU A 226 -5.69 19.08 2.96
CA LEU A 226 -6.22 17.85 3.53
C LEU A 226 -5.04 16.99 3.96
N THR A 227 -4.84 16.90 5.28
CA THR A 227 -3.67 16.27 5.87
C THR A 227 -4.06 14.94 6.52
N ASN A 228 -3.45 13.87 6.07
CA ASN A 228 -3.55 12.55 6.65
C ASN A 228 -2.66 12.45 7.89
N TRP A 229 -3.16 11.78 8.90
CA TRP A 229 -2.36 11.29 10.01
C TRP A 229 -2.65 9.81 10.28
N ALA A 230 -1.66 9.11 10.81
CA ALA A 230 -1.79 7.74 11.29
C ALA A 230 -0.98 7.56 12.57
N VAL A 231 -1.50 6.78 13.51
CA VAL A 231 -0.82 6.40 14.75
C VAL A 231 -0.81 4.87 14.82
N LEU A 232 0.36 4.29 14.88
CA LEU A 232 0.56 2.87 15.15
C LEU A 232 1.11 2.71 16.56
N VAL A 233 0.54 1.81 17.34
CA VAL A 233 1.02 1.52 18.69
C VAL A 233 0.99 0.03 18.93
N ARG A 234 2.04 -0.48 19.53
CA ARG A 234 2.12 -1.85 20.02
C ARG A 234 1.39 -1.95 21.34
N ILE A 235 0.28 -2.69 21.39
CA ILE A 235 -0.54 -2.94 22.57
C ILE A 235 -0.53 -4.41 23.00
N GLY A 236 0.13 -5.26 22.24
CA GLY A 236 0.28 -6.70 22.49
C GLY A 236 1.50 -7.26 21.77
N ASP A 237 1.55 -8.56 21.63
CA ASP A 237 2.59 -9.29 20.90
C ASP A 237 1.99 -10.38 19.99
N ALA A 238 2.84 -11.17 19.34
CA ALA A 238 2.43 -12.25 18.45
C ALA A 238 1.65 -13.40 19.16
N ASN A 239 1.69 -13.49 20.49
CA ASN A 239 1.01 -14.52 21.28
C ASN A 239 -0.34 -14.04 21.81
N THR A 240 -0.65 -12.75 21.65
CA THR A 240 -1.92 -12.17 22.09
C THR A 240 -2.94 -12.17 20.95
N THR A 241 -4.21 -12.37 21.28
CA THR A 241 -5.30 -12.25 20.33
C THR A 241 -5.55 -10.77 20.03
N PRO A 242 -5.78 -10.37 18.77
CA PRO A 242 -6.16 -8.99 18.47
C PRO A 242 -7.43 -8.63 19.24
N PRO A 243 -7.53 -7.41 19.80
CA PRO A 243 -8.67 -7.00 20.65
C PRO A 243 -9.99 -7.00 19.89
N ARG A 244 -9.92 -7.02 18.55
CA ARG A 244 -11.07 -7.03 17.64
C ARG A 244 -10.66 -7.57 16.26
N ARG A 245 -11.66 -7.98 15.48
CA ARG A 245 -11.44 -8.34 14.07
C ARG A 245 -11.04 -7.10 13.28
N GLU A 246 -10.22 -7.27 12.25
CA GLU A 246 -9.94 -6.22 11.27
C GLU A 246 -11.24 -5.78 10.58
N ASP A 247 -11.56 -4.50 10.76
CA ASP A 247 -12.68 -3.83 10.13
C ASP A 247 -12.24 -2.40 9.76
N TRP A 248 -12.05 -2.17 8.49
CA TRP A 248 -11.54 -0.91 7.94
C TRP A 248 -12.55 0.22 7.99
N SER A 249 -13.81 -0.08 8.33
CA SER A 249 -14.89 0.87 8.50
C SER A 249 -15.16 1.22 9.96
N ARG A 250 -14.47 0.57 10.91
CA ARG A 250 -14.67 0.81 12.34
C ARG A 250 -14.16 2.19 12.74
N LEU A 251 -15.05 3.00 13.30
CA LEU A 251 -14.69 4.30 13.87
C LEU A 251 -13.84 4.13 15.13
N GLY A 252 -12.77 4.91 15.22
CA GLY A 252 -11.90 4.98 16.38
C GLY A 252 -12.50 5.81 17.50
N LYS A 253 -11.98 5.61 18.72
CA LYS A 253 -12.37 6.37 19.91
C LYS A 253 -11.24 7.27 20.37
N ALA A 254 -11.55 8.55 20.59
CA ALA A 254 -10.57 9.54 21.01
C ALA A 254 -9.93 9.18 22.36
N ASP A 255 -10.71 8.65 23.30
CA ASP A 255 -10.22 8.28 24.64
C ASP A 255 -9.19 7.14 24.58
N GLU A 256 -9.31 6.23 23.63
CA GLU A 256 -8.33 5.16 23.39
C GLU A 256 -7.06 5.69 22.70
N LEU A 257 -7.19 6.67 21.80
CA LEU A 257 -6.11 7.19 20.97
C LEU A 257 -5.27 8.29 21.65
N MET A 258 -5.93 9.27 22.31
CA MET A 258 -5.26 10.49 22.80
C MET A 258 -4.11 10.25 23.78
N PRO A 259 -4.13 9.26 24.70
CA PRO A 259 -2.97 8.93 25.52
C PRO A 259 -1.71 8.63 24.71
N HIS A 260 -1.85 7.99 23.56
CA HIS A 260 -0.74 7.68 22.67
C HIS A 260 -0.26 8.91 21.90
N VAL A 261 -1.20 9.73 21.39
CA VAL A 261 -0.90 10.97 20.68
C VAL A 261 -0.11 11.94 21.55
N ASN A 262 -0.47 12.09 22.81
CA ASN A 262 0.19 12.98 23.75
C ASN A 262 1.65 12.54 24.07
N GLY A 263 2.03 11.32 23.69
CA GLY A 263 3.39 10.82 23.81
C GLY A 263 4.35 11.29 22.72
N PHE A 264 3.86 12.03 21.71
CA PHE A 264 4.69 12.58 20.63
C PHE A 264 4.89 14.08 20.79
N SER A 265 6.12 14.52 20.59
CA SER A 265 6.47 15.94 20.45
C SER A 265 6.97 16.16 19.02
N ILE A 266 6.19 16.82 18.18
CA ILE A 266 6.50 17.08 16.76
C ILE A 266 6.54 18.59 16.58
N PRO A 267 7.73 19.23 16.58
CA PRO A 267 7.83 20.68 16.57
C PRO A 267 7.20 21.37 15.36
N GLN A 268 7.09 20.64 14.23
CA GLN A 268 6.61 21.16 12.97
C GLN A 268 5.07 21.28 12.92
N VAL A 269 4.35 20.59 13.81
CA VAL A 269 2.88 20.54 13.80
C VAL A 269 2.31 20.25 15.18
N ASP A 270 1.26 20.98 15.57
CA ASP A 270 0.49 20.60 16.76
C ASP A 270 -0.35 19.34 16.46
N PHE A 271 0.33 18.21 16.64
CA PHE A 271 -0.23 16.90 16.29
C PHE A 271 -1.47 16.56 17.13
N ALA A 272 -1.45 16.89 18.40
CA ALA A 272 -2.59 16.64 19.28
C ALA A 272 -3.83 17.48 18.89
N ALA A 273 -3.63 18.74 18.52
CA ALA A 273 -4.71 19.59 18.02
C ALA A 273 -5.24 19.07 16.68
N MET A 274 -4.37 18.63 15.75
CA MET A 274 -4.76 18.03 14.47
C MET A 274 -5.67 16.81 14.67
N VAL A 275 -5.29 15.89 15.56
CA VAL A 275 -6.09 14.69 15.84
C VAL A 275 -7.45 15.07 16.44
N ARG A 276 -7.49 16.03 17.39
CA ARG A 276 -8.76 16.52 17.99
C ARG A 276 -9.66 17.21 16.97
N ALA A 277 -9.09 17.87 15.96
CA ALA A 277 -9.83 18.55 14.91
C ALA A 277 -10.37 17.58 13.84
N THR A 278 -10.01 16.30 13.90
CA THR A 278 -10.47 15.30 12.93
C THR A 278 -11.86 14.78 13.35
N PRO A 279 -12.92 15.01 12.53
CA PRO A 279 -14.29 14.65 12.91
C PRO A 279 -14.50 13.14 13.06
N GLU A 280 -13.91 12.36 12.13
CA GLU A 280 -14.00 10.90 12.12
C GLU A 280 -12.64 10.31 11.77
N PHE A 281 -12.30 9.22 12.44
CA PHE A 281 -11.10 8.45 12.14
C PHE A 281 -11.38 6.96 12.40
N TRP A 282 -10.55 6.12 11.81
CA TRP A 282 -10.73 4.65 11.82
C TRP A 282 -9.66 3.96 12.62
N GLU A 283 -10.04 2.79 13.18
CA GLU A 283 -9.13 1.95 13.96
C GLU A 283 -9.24 0.49 13.56
N TYR A 284 -8.11 -0.20 13.48
CA TYR A 284 -8.08 -1.65 13.26
C TYR A 284 -6.73 -2.26 13.67
N PRO A 285 -6.72 -3.56 14.05
CA PRO A 285 -5.47 -4.28 14.23
C PRO A 285 -4.71 -4.31 12.91
N CYS A 286 -3.41 -4.01 12.98
CA CYS A 286 -2.55 -4.03 11.81
C CYS A 286 -2.06 -5.46 11.61
N CYS A 287 -2.55 -6.14 10.58
CA CYS A 287 -2.21 -7.51 10.27
C CYS A 287 -1.46 -7.63 8.93
N ASP A 288 -0.66 -8.67 8.82
CA ASP A 288 -0.07 -9.16 7.59
C ASP A 288 -0.31 -10.67 7.43
N ARG A 289 0.39 -11.31 6.50
CA ARG A 289 0.43 -12.78 6.38
C ARG A 289 1.86 -13.23 6.09
N ASP A 290 2.16 -14.46 6.44
CA ASP A 290 3.42 -15.06 6.06
C ASP A 290 3.56 -15.18 4.54
N PRO A 291 4.78 -15.01 4.01
CA PRO A 291 5.04 -15.27 2.60
C PRO A 291 4.65 -16.69 2.23
N LEU A 292 3.90 -16.82 1.13
CA LEU A 292 3.47 -18.10 0.61
C LEU A 292 4.62 -18.83 -0.09
N PRO A 293 4.58 -20.17 -0.14
CA PRO A 293 5.56 -20.96 -0.89
C PRO A 293 5.39 -20.82 -2.42
N TYR A 294 4.19 -20.48 -2.89
CA TYR A 294 3.84 -20.19 -4.29
C TYR A 294 2.58 -19.32 -4.36
N TRP A 295 2.34 -18.64 -5.48
CA TRP A 295 1.12 -17.85 -5.73
C TRP A 295 0.23 -18.48 -6.78
N SER A 296 0.79 -19.33 -7.63
CA SER A 296 0.15 -19.84 -8.83
C SER A 296 -0.10 -21.35 -8.73
N SER A 297 -1.31 -21.77 -9.04
CA SER A 297 -1.70 -23.17 -9.13
C SER A 297 -2.51 -23.37 -10.40
N GLY A 298 -1.91 -24.04 -11.39
CA GLY A 298 -2.54 -24.24 -12.69
C GLY A 298 -2.79 -22.92 -13.41
N ARG A 299 -4.06 -22.54 -13.54
CA ARG A 299 -4.52 -21.32 -14.24
C ARG A 299 -4.93 -20.19 -13.29
N VAL A 300 -4.62 -20.31 -12.02
CA VAL A 300 -4.98 -19.35 -10.97
C VAL A 300 -3.73 -18.76 -10.35
N THR A 301 -3.72 -17.45 -10.08
CA THR A 301 -2.64 -16.76 -9.38
C THR A 301 -3.17 -15.70 -8.42
N LEU A 302 -2.31 -15.24 -7.50
CA LEU A 302 -2.57 -14.16 -6.54
C LEU A 302 -1.80 -12.89 -6.91
N LEU A 303 -2.32 -11.73 -6.47
CA LEU A 303 -1.73 -10.41 -6.73
C LEU A 303 -2.00 -9.44 -5.57
N GLY A 304 -1.02 -8.57 -5.26
CA GLY A 304 -1.16 -7.54 -4.23
C GLY A 304 -1.41 -8.13 -2.84
N ASP A 305 -2.32 -7.54 -2.05
CA ASP A 305 -2.60 -7.99 -0.68
C ASP A 305 -3.20 -9.41 -0.60
N ALA A 306 -3.70 -9.97 -1.70
CA ALA A 306 -4.06 -11.38 -1.74
C ALA A 306 -2.82 -12.30 -1.72
N ALA A 307 -1.70 -11.84 -2.30
CA ALA A 307 -0.44 -12.58 -2.36
C ALA A 307 0.48 -12.25 -1.17
N HIS A 308 0.66 -10.95 -0.84
CA HIS A 308 1.66 -10.47 0.09
C HIS A 308 1.19 -9.26 0.92
N PRO A 309 0.11 -9.38 1.71
CA PRO A 309 -0.29 -8.31 2.60
C PRO A 309 0.84 -8.00 3.58
N MET A 310 1.09 -6.72 3.81
CA MET A 310 2.24 -6.26 4.58
C MET A 310 1.90 -5.10 5.50
N TYR A 311 2.67 -4.91 6.56
CA TYR A 311 2.55 -3.72 7.40
C TYR A 311 2.80 -2.45 6.60
N PRO A 312 2.11 -1.33 6.94
CA PRO A 312 2.23 -0.05 6.24
C PRO A 312 3.55 0.68 6.58
N VAL A 313 4.65 -0.06 6.54
CA VAL A 313 6.02 0.40 6.76
C VAL A 313 6.66 0.66 5.39
N GLY A 314 7.35 1.79 5.24
CA GLY A 314 7.99 2.18 3.98
C GLY A 314 7.02 2.41 2.81
N SER A 315 5.71 2.51 3.06
CA SER A 315 4.66 2.88 2.08
C SER A 315 4.60 1.99 0.81
N ASN A 316 4.83 0.68 0.94
CA ASN A 316 5.05 -0.18 -0.23
C ASN A 316 3.82 -0.96 -0.73
N GLY A 317 2.80 -1.28 0.08
CA GLY A 317 1.75 -2.22 -0.29
C GLY A 317 1.11 -1.96 -1.65
N ALA A 318 0.53 -0.78 -1.87
CA ALA A 318 -0.09 -0.42 -3.14
C ALA A 318 0.92 -0.32 -4.29
N SER A 319 2.14 0.17 -4.02
CA SER A 319 3.19 0.26 -5.03
C SER A 319 3.58 -1.13 -5.54
N GLN A 320 3.72 -2.11 -4.65
CA GLN A 320 4.03 -3.49 -5.04
C GLN A 320 2.88 -4.14 -5.83
N ALA A 321 1.61 -3.87 -5.47
CA ALA A 321 0.46 -4.35 -6.23
C ALA A 321 0.42 -3.80 -7.67
N ILE A 322 0.82 -2.53 -7.87
CA ILE A 322 0.95 -1.93 -9.21
C ILE A 322 2.07 -2.61 -10.01
N LEU A 323 3.21 -2.89 -9.37
CA LEU A 323 4.33 -3.61 -10.02
C LEU A 323 3.98 -5.07 -10.33
N ASP A 324 3.17 -5.71 -9.50
CA ASP A 324 2.64 -7.04 -9.76
C ASP A 324 1.77 -7.04 -11.02
N ALA A 325 0.86 -6.07 -11.14
CA ALA A 325 0.00 -5.90 -12.30
C ALA A 325 0.82 -5.78 -13.59
N ARG A 326 1.91 -5.00 -13.56
CA ARG A 326 2.84 -4.89 -14.67
C ARG A 326 3.53 -6.20 -14.99
N ALA A 327 4.11 -6.85 -13.99
CA ALA A 327 4.85 -8.08 -14.18
C ALA A 327 3.97 -9.22 -14.69
N LEU A 328 2.74 -9.34 -14.16
CA LEU A 328 1.77 -10.33 -14.60
C LEU A 328 1.32 -10.10 -16.04
N ALA A 329 0.96 -8.85 -16.39
CA ALA A 329 0.53 -8.52 -17.75
C ALA A 329 1.67 -8.74 -18.76
N ASP A 330 2.92 -8.40 -18.42
CA ASP A 330 4.08 -8.68 -19.28
C ASP A 330 4.31 -10.19 -19.46
N ALA A 331 4.16 -10.99 -18.42
CA ALA A 331 4.33 -12.43 -18.49
C ALA A 331 3.25 -13.08 -19.38
N LEU A 332 1.99 -12.68 -19.19
CA LEU A 332 0.87 -13.18 -20.01
C LEU A 332 0.96 -12.76 -21.47
N ALA A 333 1.50 -11.57 -21.76
CA ALA A 333 1.69 -11.12 -23.14
C ALA A 333 2.82 -11.81 -23.90
N ARG A 334 3.80 -12.39 -23.15
CA ARG A 334 4.99 -13.05 -23.73
C ARG A 334 4.83 -14.55 -23.93
N SER A 335 3.78 -15.15 -23.43
CA SER A 335 3.59 -16.60 -23.45
C SER A 335 2.22 -16.99 -23.97
N GLU A 336 2.17 -17.92 -24.91
CA GLU A 336 0.92 -18.54 -25.36
C GLU A 336 0.36 -19.54 -24.34
N HIS A 337 1.19 -19.94 -23.34
CA HIS A 337 0.83 -20.90 -22.31
C HIS A 337 0.55 -20.19 -20.98
N PRO A 338 -0.74 -20.00 -20.59
CA PRO A 338 -1.09 -19.26 -19.38
C PRO A 338 -0.40 -19.75 -18.11
N ARG A 339 -0.32 -21.07 -17.89
CA ARG A 339 0.33 -21.66 -16.71
C ARG A 339 1.80 -21.26 -16.61
N GLN A 340 2.54 -21.27 -17.72
CA GLN A 340 3.95 -20.86 -17.73
C GLN A 340 4.11 -19.35 -17.48
N ALA A 341 3.20 -18.54 -18.02
CA ALA A 341 3.19 -17.11 -17.75
C ALA A 341 2.98 -16.79 -16.26
N LEU A 342 2.03 -17.47 -15.59
CA LEU A 342 1.78 -17.30 -14.17
C LEU A 342 3.00 -17.72 -13.32
N MET A 343 3.66 -18.81 -13.68
CA MET A 343 4.89 -19.24 -13.00
C MET A 343 6.04 -18.23 -13.19
N ALA A 344 6.20 -17.68 -14.38
CA ALA A 344 7.23 -16.65 -14.64
C ALA A 344 6.97 -15.34 -13.86
N TYR A 345 5.70 -14.92 -13.75
CA TYR A 345 5.28 -13.83 -12.90
C TYR A 345 5.64 -14.07 -11.43
N GLU A 346 5.25 -15.22 -10.90
CA GLU A 346 5.53 -15.65 -9.51
C GLU A 346 7.02 -15.67 -9.22
N GLN A 347 7.82 -16.35 -10.05
CA GLN A 347 9.28 -16.45 -9.88
C GLN A 347 9.95 -15.07 -9.78
N LYS A 348 9.41 -14.08 -10.50
CA LYS A 348 9.93 -12.72 -10.48
C LYS A 348 9.52 -11.96 -9.22
N ARG A 349 8.26 -12.11 -8.78
CA ARG A 349 7.66 -11.19 -7.79
C ARG A 349 7.68 -11.74 -6.37
N LEU A 350 7.42 -13.02 -6.17
CA LEU A 350 7.32 -13.64 -4.85
C LEU A 350 8.57 -13.41 -3.98
N PRO A 351 9.81 -13.67 -4.44
CA PRO A 351 10.99 -13.48 -3.59
C PRO A 351 11.16 -12.04 -3.14
N MET A 352 10.90 -11.08 -4.05
CA MET A 352 11.05 -9.65 -3.75
C MET A 352 10.04 -9.19 -2.69
N THR A 353 8.78 -9.58 -2.83
CA THR A 353 7.73 -9.16 -1.89
C THR A 353 7.83 -9.88 -0.55
N ALA A 354 8.28 -11.15 -0.53
CA ALA A 354 8.59 -11.86 0.70
C ALA A 354 9.69 -11.15 1.52
N ASP A 355 10.72 -10.66 0.85
CA ASP A 355 11.82 -9.89 1.46
C ASP A 355 11.32 -8.56 2.04
N ILE A 356 10.40 -7.88 1.33
CA ILE A 356 9.76 -6.65 1.82
C ILE A 356 8.90 -6.94 3.05
N VAL A 357 8.06 -7.98 3.04
CA VAL A 357 7.25 -8.38 4.20
C VAL A 357 8.14 -8.64 5.42
N ALA A 358 9.20 -9.43 5.25
CA ALA A 358 10.15 -9.71 6.31
C ALA A 358 10.87 -8.43 6.81
N SER A 359 11.22 -7.52 5.91
CA SER A 359 11.85 -6.24 6.26
C SER A 359 10.90 -5.33 7.03
N ASN A 360 9.62 -5.24 6.60
CA ASN A 360 8.60 -4.42 7.25
C ASN A 360 8.32 -4.87 8.69
N ARG A 361 8.36 -6.16 8.96
CA ARG A 361 8.24 -6.73 10.32
C ARG A 361 9.38 -6.31 11.25
N ARG A 362 10.54 -5.92 10.69
CA ARG A 362 11.72 -5.41 11.42
C ARG A 362 11.84 -3.87 11.38
N GLY A 363 10.77 -3.17 11.01
CA GLY A 363 10.75 -1.70 10.96
C GLY A 363 11.08 -1.09 9.59
N GLY A 364 11.54 -1.87 8.60
CA GLY A 364 11.86 -1.35 7.27
C GLY A 364 12.85 -0.19 7.29
N PRO A 365 12.62 0.90 6.53
CA PRO A 365 13.49 2.07 6.55
C PRO A 365 13.37 2.85 7.86
N GLU A 366 12.25 2.73 8.57
CA GLU A 366 11.94 3.41 9.83
C GLU A 366 12.72 2.80 11.01
N GLY A 367 13.35 1.63 10.81
CA GLY A 367 14.28 1.01 11.76
C GLY A 367 15.48 1.91 12.12
N VAL A 368 15.76 2.94 11.34
CA VAL A 368 16.77 3.98 11.71
C VAL A 368 16.33 4.75 12.95
N ILE A 369 15.03 4.99 13.13
CA ILE A 369 14.49 5.65 14.34
C ILE A 369 14.67 4.72 15.54
N ASP A 370 14.26 3.43 15.40
CA ASP A 370 14.41 2.44 16.46
C ASP A 370 15.85 2.31 16.93
N ALA A 371 16.81 2.28 15.99
CA ALA A 371 18.24 2.20 16.30
C ALA A 371 18.70 3.42 17.14
N VAL A 372 18.28 4.63 16.76
CA VAL A 372 18.64 5.85 17.48
C VAL A 372 17.96 5.92 18.85
N GLU A 373 16.65 5.61 18.94
CA GLU A 373 15.92 5.64 20.22
C GLU A 373 16.42 4.59 21.22
N GLN A 374 16.94 3.46 20.74
CA GLN A 374 17.58 2.45 21.60
C GLN A 374 18.92 2.94 22.18
N LEU A 375 19.73 3.61 21.34
CA LEU A 375 21.04 4.13 21.75
C LEU A 375 20.94 5.40 22.61
N ALA A 376 19.94 6.23 22.35
CA ALA A 376 19.72 7.52 23.02
C ALA A 376 18.24 7.73 23.44
N PRO A 377 17.71 6.93 24.39
CA PRO A 377 16.31 7.01 24.79
C PRO A 377 15.93 8.33 25.45
N GLN A 378 16.89 9.10 25.95
CA GLN A 378 16.68 10.41 26.54
C GLN A 378 16.88 11.56 25.53
N GLY A 379 17.20 11.24 24.26
CA GLY A 379 17.55 12.20 23.23
C GLY A 379 19.06 12.44 23.12
N PHE A 380 19.45 13.33 22.23
CA PHE A 380 20.86 13.59 21.89
C PHE A 380 21.08 15.08 21.59
N THR A 381 22.33 15.53 21.69
CA THR A 381 22.74 16.86 21.21
C THR A 381 23.27 16.80 19.80
N ASP A 382 24.07 15.78 19.46
CA ASP A 382 24.58 15.52 18.12
C ASP A 382 24.32 14.06 17.76
N ILE A 383 23.50 13.84 16.74
CA ILE A 383 23.12 12.51 16.28
C ILE A 383 24.30 11.69 15.76
N ASN A 384 25.35 12.32 15.22
CA ASN A 384 26.50 11.60 14.69
C ASN A 384 27.32 10.92 15.78
N THR A 385 27.19 11.37 17.04
CA THR A 385 27.78 10.69 18.19
C THR A 385 26.99 9.45 18.64
N ILE A 386 25.72 9.35 18.24
CA ILE A 386 24.82 8.22 18.55
C ILE A 386 24.87 7.17 17.44
N LEU A 387 24.65 7.61 16.20
CA LEU A 387 24.67 6.79 15.00
C LEU A 387 25.13 7.67 13.83
N ASN A 388 26.30 7.39 13.27
CA ASN A 388 26.89 8.22 12.23
C ASN A 388 26.03 8.20 10.95
N TYR A 389 26.34 9.13 10.02
CA TYR A 389 25.56 9.31 8.80
C TYR A 389 25.54 8.03 7.95
N GLU A 390 26.68 7.36 7.76
CA GLU A 390 26.81 6.18 6.92
C GLU A 390 25.97 5.01 7.43
N ALA A 391 25.92 4.82 8.75
CA ALA A 391 25.10 3.77 9.37
C ALA A 391 23.59 4.05 9.20
N ARG A 392 23.16 5.31 9.36
CA ARG A 392 21.77 5.72 9.12
C ARG A 392 21.40 5.56 7.65
N GLU A 393 22.26 6.02 6.74
CA GLU A 393 22.07 5.88 5.29
C GLU A 393 21.98 4.42 4.88
N ALA A 394 22.82 3.53 5.41
CA ALA A 394 22.79 2.11 5.12
C ALA A 394 21.43 1.44 5.46
N ILE A 395 20.80 1.85 6.57
CA ILE A 395 19.48 1.34 6.94
C ILE A 395 18.41 1.81 5.92
N VAL A 396 18.34 3.12 5.67
CA VAL A 396 17.29 3.71 4.82
C VAL A 396 17.45 3.29 3.36
N ARG A 397 18.66 3.42 2.79
CA ARG A 397 18.93 3.06 1.38
C ARG A 397 18.92 1.56 1.15
N GLY A 398 19.35 0.77 2.14
CA GLY A 398 19.26 -0.69 2.07
C GLY A 398 17.83 -1.19 1.89
N TYR A 399 16.86 -0.53 2.52
CA TYR A 399 15.45 -0.82 2.28
C TYR A 399 15.00 -0.37 0.88
N ALA A 400 15.33 0.84 0.46
CA ALA A 400 14.95 1.37 -0.85
C ALA A 400 15.44 0.46 -2.00
N SER A 401 16.64 -0.09 -1.87
CA SER A 401 17.21 -1.04 -2.83
C SER A 401 16.42 -2.36 -2.88
N ARG A 402 16.11 -2.94 -1.72
CA ARG A 402 15.28 -4.17 -1.63
C ARG A 402 13.89 -3.97 -2.19
N ALA A 403 13.27 -2.84 -1.89
CA ALA A 403 11.92 -2.50 -2.36
C ALA A 403 11.87 -2.00 -3.82
N GLY A 404 13.02 -1.84 -4.47
CA GLY A 404 13.13 -1.52 -5.90
C GLY A 404 12.90 -0.06 -6.27
N PHE A 405 13.01 0.88 -5.33
CA PHE A 405 12.84 2.32 -5.59
C PHE A 405 14.08 3.18 -5.25
N ALA A 406 15.25 2.57 -5.08
CA ALA A 406 16.48 3.34 -4.94
C ALA A 406 16.67 4.25 -6.17
N ALA A 407 16.95 5.54 -5.95
CA ALA A 407 17.33 6.46 -7.02
C ALA A 407 18.59 5.96 -7.72
N ARG A 408 18.66 6.06 -9.05
CA ARG A 408 19.92 5.85 -9.77
C ARG A 408 20.87 6.96 -9.32
N MET A 409 22.02 6.60 -8.79
CA MET A 409 23.07 7.59 -8.49
C MET A 409 23.41 8.31 -9.79
N VAL A 410 22.98 9.55 -9.92
CA VAL A 410 23.57 10.47 -10.90
C VAL A 410 24.94 10.78 -10.35
N THR A 411 25.96 10.16 -10.89
CA THR A 411 27.35 10.56 -10.64
C THR A 411 27.45 12.03 -11.06
N ARG A 412 27.39 12.96 -10.10
CA ARG A 412 27.84 14.33 -10.35
C ARG A 412 29.33 14.21 -10.68
N GLN A 413 29.64 14.25 -11.96
CA GLN A 413 31.04 14.57 -12.37
C GLN A 413 31.34 15.92 -11.74
N ALA A 414 32.30 15.91 -10.83
CA ALA A 414 32.88 17.14 -10.29
C ALA A 414 33.48 17.91 -11.48
N SER A 415 32.87 19.04 -11.81
CA SER A 415 33.41 20.05 -12.71
C SER A 415 34.30 20.98 -11.88
#